data_8174ce2e12fd80b1e4bd94f72c138f57
#
_entry.id   8174ce2e12fd80b1e4bd94f72c138f57
#
_cell.length_a   1.000
_cell.length_b   1.000
_cell.length_c   1.000
_cell.angle_alpha   90.00
_cell.angle_beta   90.00
_cell.angle_gamma   90.00
#
_symmetry.space_group_name_H-M   'P 1'
#
loop_
_entity.id
_entity.type
_entity.pdbx_description
1 polymer ?
#
loop_
_entity_poly.entity_id
_entity_poly.type
_entity_poly.pdbx_seq_one_letter_code
_entity_poly.pdbx_strand_id
1 'polypeptide(L)'
;MSKPTREQAEKAVKTLIEWAGDNPDREGLVETPKRVVKAYEQFFEGYDLDPEEILTKTFEEVEGYDEMVIVKDIRLESHCEHHIVPILGKAHIGYIPN
;
A
#
# COMPACT_ATOMS: atom_id res chain seq x y z
N MET A 1 -16.79 3.72 13.54
CA MET A 1 -15.53 3.83 14.32
C MET A 1 -14.80 5.10 13.97
N SER A 2 -14.36 5.86 14.96
CA SER A 2 -13.51 6.99 14.70
C SER A 2 -12.07 6.53 14.45
N LYS A 3 -11.44 7.16 13.49
CA LYS A 3 -10.06 6.85 13.15
C LYS A 3 -9.12 7.43 14.22
N PRO A 4 -8.10 6.68 14.66
CA PRO A 4 -7.11 7.23 15.57
C PRO A 4 -6.40 8.45 14.99
N THR A 5 -5.89 9.29 15.85
CA THR A 5 -5.10 10.45 15.42
C THR A 5 -3.70 10.00 15.01
N ARG A 6 -3.02 10.85 14.24
CA ARG A 6 -1.62 10.63 13.89
C ARG A 6 -0.76 10.44 15.16
N GLU A 7 -1.00 11.23 16.18
CA GLU A 7 -0.25 11.14 17.43
C GLU A 7 -0.43 9.80 18.13
N GLN A 8 -1.66 9.29 18.14
CA GLN A 8 -1.92 7.95 18.68
C GLN A 8 -1.20 6.86 17.89
N ALA A 9 -1.18 6.98 16.57
CA ALA A 9 -0.47 6.03 15.73
C ALA A 9 1.04 6.06 15.97
N GLU A 10 1.62 7.26 16.07
CA GLU A 10 3.05 7.42 16.36
C GLU A 10 3.42 6.83 17.72
N LYS A 11 2.58 7.04 18.71
CA LYS A 11 2.80 6.48 20.05
C LYS A 11 2.75 4.95 20.01
N ALA A 12 1.86 4.38 19.22
CA ALA A 12 1.77 2.94 19.05
C ALA A 12 3.06 2.36 18.45
N VAL A 13 3.65 3.03 17.47
CA VAL A 13 4.93 2.63 16.89
C VAL A 13 6.03 2.68 17.94
N LYS A 14 6.07 3.75 18.73
CA LYS A 14 7.03 3.87 19.82
C LYS A 14 6.91 2.69 20.79
N THR A 15 5.69 2.33 21.15
CA THR A 15 5.42 1.20 22.04
C THR A 15 5.93 -0.11 21.42
N LEU A 16 5.75 -0.31 20.12
CA LEU A 16 6.24 -1.52 19.44
C LEU A 16 7.77 -1.58 19.44
N ILE A 17 8.44 -0.45 19.28
CA ILE A 17 9.90 -0.39 19.37
C ILE A 17 10.36 -0.81 20.75
N GLU A 18 9.73 -0.30 21.80
CA GLU A 18 10.01 -0.69 23.17
C GLU A 18 9.76 -2.18 23.41
N TRP A 19 8.64 -2.68 22.91
CA TRP A 19 8.29 -4.09 23.00
C TRP A 19 9.35 -4.99 22.35
N ALA A 20 9.90 -4.54 21.22
CA ALA A 20 10.95 -5.28 20.51
C ALA A 20 12.28 -5.28 21.25
N GLY A 21 12.43 -4.44 22.26
CA GLY A 21 13.63 -4.41 23.09
C GLY A 21 14.61 -3.29 22.74
N ASP A 22 14.21 -2.35 21.89
CA ASP A 22 15.11 -1.23 21.55
C ASP A 22 14.67 0.04 22.28
N ASN A 23 15.54 1.04 22.25
CA ASN A 23 15.30 2.33 22.89
C ASN A 23 14.78 3.33 21.85
N PRO A 24 13.49 3.71 21.92
CA PRO A 24 12.92 4.64 20.96
C PRO A 24 13.46 6.07 21.07
N ASP A 25 14.16 6.40 22.16
CA ASP A 25 14.69 7.73 22.37
C ASP A 25 16.11 7.91 21.84
N ARG A 26 16.75 6.82 21.35
CA ARG A 26 18.07 6.95 20.75
C ARG A 26 18.00 7.65 19.39
N GLU A 27 19.09 8.31 19.02
CA GLU A 27 19.15 9.15 17.81
C GLU A 27 18.61 8.45 16.54
N GLY A 28 18.92 7.19 16.38
CA GLY A 28 18.50 6.44 15.18
C GLY A 28 17.02 6.12 15.14
N LEU A 29 16.31 6.20 16.26
CA LEU A 29 14.89 5.82 16.36
C LEU A 29 13.95 6.96 16.77
N VAL A 30 14.48 8.10 17.17
CA VAL A 30 13.63 9.18 17.70
C VAL A 30 12.63 9.69 16.68
N GLU A 31 12.97 9.69 15.39
CA GLU A 31 12.06 10.10 14.32
C GLU A 31 11.31 8.93 13.67
N THR A 32 11.62 7.70 14.07
CA THR A 32 11.04 6.50 13.43
C THR A 32 9.51 6.43 13.54
N PRO A 33 8.89 6.74 14.70
CA PRO A 33 7.42 6.73 14.74
C PRO A 33 6.76 7.61 13.69
N LYS A 34 7.27 8.82 13.47
CA LYS A 34 6.77 9.71 12.42
C LYS A 34 6.95 9.11 11.03
N ARG A 35 8.12 8.53 10.79
CA ARG A 35 8.45 7.95 9.48
C ARG A 35 7.60 6.73 9.18
N VAL A 36 7.36 5.88 10.17
CA VAL A 36 6.52 4.70 10.00
C VAL A 36 5.07 5.10 9.70
N VAL A 37 4.52 6.04 10.46
CA VAL A 37 3.14 6.50 10.23
C VAL A 37 3.00 7.12 8.84
N LYS A 38 3.97 7.91 8.42
CA LYS A 38 3.97 8.50 7.08
C LYS A 38 4.06 7.41 5.99
N ALA A 39 4.88 6.40 6.21
CA ALA A 39 4.99 5.28 5.28
C ALA A 39 3.67 4.52 5.19
N TYR A 40 2.99 4.32 6.31
CA TYR A 40 1.70 3.62 6.34
C TYR A 40 0.61 4.38 5.57
N GLU A 41 0.66 5.71 5.58
CA GLU A 41 -0.27 6.49 4.76
C GLU A 41 -0.17 6.10 3.28
N GLN A 42 1.05 5.88 2.81
CA GLN A 42 1.31 5.47 1.43
C GLN A 42 0.97 3.99 1.21
N PHE A 43 1.40 3.13 2.13
CA PHE A 43 1.18 1.68 2.00
C PHE A 43 -0.30 1.33 1.94
N PHE A 44 -1.12 2.03 2.69
CA PHE A 44 -2.54 1.72 2.84
C PHE A 44 -3.45 2.77 2.19
N GLU A 45 -2.92 3.59 1.28
CA GLU A 45 -3.72 4.62 0.60
C GLU A 45 -4.89 4.05 -0.19
N GLY A 46 -4.80 2.77 -0.58
CA GLY A 46 -5.88 2.11 -1.29
C GLY A 46 -7.20 2.07 -0.52
N TYR A 47 -7.17 2.16 0.81
CA TYR A 47 -8.40 2.23 1.60
C TYR A 47 -9.20 3.49 1.34
N ASP A 48 -8.56 4.55 0.85
CA ASP A 48 -9.21 5.82 0.54
C ASP A 48 -9.65 5.91 -0.92
N LEU A 49 -9.39 4.86 -1.71
CA LEU A 49 -9.73 4.81 -3.12
C LEU A 49 -10.96 3.94 -3.34
N ASP A 50 -11.76 4.30 -4.33
CA ASP A 50 -12.92 3.52 -4.74
C ASP A 50 -12.57 2.68 -5.96
N PRO A 51 -12.53 1.34 -5.83
CA PRO A 51 -12.22 0.47 -6.96
C PRO A 51 -13.21 0.62 -8.11
N GLU A 52 -14.49 0.83 -7.81
CA GLU A 52 -15.52 1.00 -8.85
C GLU A 52 -15.25 2.24 -9.69
N GLU A 53 -14.88 3.34 -9.04
CA GLU A 53 -14.55 4.57 -9.73
C GLU A 53 -13.34 4.40 -10.65
N ILE A 54 -12.31 3.71 -10.17
CA ILE A 54 -11.12 3.43 -10.98
C ILE A 54 -11.47 2.56 -12.19
N LEU A 55 -12.30 1.55 -11.99
CA LEU A 55 -12.68 0.61 -13.05
C LEU A 55 -13.66 1.18 -14.08
N THR A 56 -14.26 2.34 -13.82
CA THR A 56 -15.14 2.98 -14.80
C THR A 56 -14.39 3.70 -15.92
N LYS A 57 -13.07 3.86 -15.77
CA LYS A 57 -12.26 4.49 -16.81
C LYS A 57 -11.99 3.50 -17.93
N THR A 58 -12.90 3.46 -18.87
CA THR A 58 -12.80 2.61 -20.05
C THR A 58 -12.74 3.49 -21.29
N PHE A 59 -12.30 2.92 -22.40
CA PHE A 59 -12.40 3.58 -23.70
C PHE A 59 -12.94 2.61 -24.74
N GLU A 60 -13.63 3.15 -25.71
CA GLU A 60 -14.39 2.36 -26.68
C GLU A 60 -13.63 2.12 -27.98
N GLU A 61 -12.46 2.72 -28.16
CA GLU A 61 -11.67 2.62 -29.39
C GLU A 61 -10.89 1.30 -29.41
N VAL A 62 -11.63 0.20 -29.56
CA VAL A 62 -11.03 -1.14 -29.60
C VAL A 62 -11.13 -1.80 -30.96
N GLU A 63 -11.54 -1.05 -31.98
CA GLU A 63 -11.63 -1.57 -33.34
C GLU A 63 -10.26 -2.00 -33.86
N GLY A 64 -10.22 -3.21 -34.42
CA GLY A 64 -8.99 -3.76 -34.98
C GLY A 64 -8.07 -4.44 -33.98
N TYR A 65 -8.44 -4.46 -32.70
CA TYR A 65 -7.67 -5.20 -31.70
C TYR A 65 -8.09 -6.65 -31.70
N ASP A 66 -7.41 -7.46 -32.50
CA ASP A 66 -7.59 -8.90 -32.53
C ASP A 66 -6.42 -9.63 -31.85
N GLU A 67 -5.45 -8.88 -31.36
CA GLU A 67 -4.30 -9.41 -30.65
C GLU A 67 -4.42 -9.16 -29.13
N MET A 68 -3.73 -10.01 -28.38
CA MET A 68 -3.68 -9.87 -26.94
C MET A 68 -2.93 -8.60 -26.53
N VAL A 69 -3.54 -7.82 -25.66
CA VAL A 69 -2.86 -6.68 -25.02
C VAL A 69 -2.18 -7.23 -23.76
N ILE A 70 -0.87 -6.95 -23.65
CA ILE A 70 -0.08 -7.43 -22.51
C ILE A 70 0.47 -6.25 -21.73
N VAL A 71 0.24 -6.27 -20.42
CA VAL A 71 0.86 -5.31 -19.49
C VAL A 71 1.82 -6.10 -18.63
N LYS A 72 3.10 -5.76 -18.70
CA LYS A 72 4.15 -6.47 -17.96
C LYS A 72 4.69 -5.65 -16.80
N ASP A 73 5.28 -6.35 -15.86
CA ASP A 73 6.01 -5.74 -14.75
C ASP A 73 5.17 -4.78 -13.93
N ILE A 74 3.91 -5.13 -13.72
CA ILE A 74 3.04 -4.36 -12.85
C ILE A 74 3.55 -4.58 -11.42
N ARG A 75 3.98 -3.49 -10.80
CA ARG A 75 4.51 -3.55 -9.44
C ARG A 75 3.40 -3.86 -8.45
N LEU A 76 3.60 -4.89 -7.65
CA LEU A 76 2.68 -5.25 -6.58
C LEU A 76 3.32 -4.98 -5.23
N GLU A 77 2.62 -4.19 -4.42
CA GLU A 77 2.99 -3.94 -3.04
C GLU A 77 1.74 -4.16 -2.20
N SER A 78 1.83 -5.09 -1.28
CA SER A 78 0.72 -5.44 -0.41
C SER A 78 1.25 -5.77 0.98
N HIS A 79 0.35 -5.98 1.92
CA HIS A 79 0.71 -6.38 3.28
C HIS A 79 -0.17 -7.55 3.68
N CYS A 80 0.43 -8.55 4.33
CA CYS A 80 -0.34 -9.70 4.77
C CYS A 80 -1.27 -9.32 5.93
N GLU A 81 -2.42 -9.99 5.99
CA GLU A 81 -3.37 -9.76 7.08
C GLU A 81 -2.87 -10.26 8.43
N HIS A 82 -1.99 -11.28 8.42
CA HIS A 82 -1.54 -11.92 9.65
C HIS A 82 -0.52 -11.10 10.43
N HIS A 83 0.43 -10.46 9.74
CA HIS A 83 1.57 -9.84 10.39
C HIS A 83 1.85 -8.41 9.92
N ILE A 84 1.05 -7.90 9.01
CA ILE A 84 1.27 -6.58 8.38
C ILE A 84 2.68 -6.52 7.78
N VAL A 85 3.14 -7.63 7.22
CA VAL A 85 4.45 -7.72 6.59
C VAL A 85 4.32 -7.44 5.09
N PRO A 86 5.22 -6.64 4.51
CA PRO A 86 5.16 -6.34 3.08
C PRO A 86 5.28 -7.58 2.20
N ILE A 87 4.47 -7.61 1.15
CA ILE A 87 4.55 -8.59 0.08
C ILE A 87 4.88 -7.83 -1.18
N LEU A 88 6.06 -8.08 -1.74
CA LEU A 88 6.51 -7.41 -2.95
C LEU A 88 6.53 -8.39 -4.10
N GLY A 89 6.10 -7.94 -5.27
CA GLY A 89 6.06 -8.80 -6.44
C GLY A 89 5.78 -8.05 -7.70
N LYS A 90 5.57 -8.82 -8.75
CA LYS A 90 5.20 -8.29 -10.07
C LYS A 90 4.07 -9.13 -10.64
N ALA A 91 3.21 -8.50 -11.40
CA ALA A 91 2.16 -9.18 -12.16
C ALA A 91 2.28 -8.85 -13.63
N HIS A 92 1.88 -9.80 -14.45
CA HIS A 92 1.76 -9.61 -15.89
C HIS A 92 0.33 -9.99 -16.27
N ILE A 93 -0.31 -9.13 -17.02
CA ILE A 93 -1.71 -9.33 -17.40
C ILE A 93 -1.82 -9.30 -18.93
N GLY A 94 -2.43 -10.32 -19.48
CA GLY A 94 -2.75 -10.35 -20.90
C GLY A 94 -4.26 -10.47 -21.07
N TYR A 95 -4.83 -9.73 -22.02
CA TYR A 95 -6.25 -9.84 -22.32
C TYR A 95 -6.51 -9.49 -23.78
N ILE A 96 -7.62 -9.99 -24.27
CA ILE A 96 -8.10 -9.66 -25.60
C ILE A 96 -9.28 -8.72 -25.42
N PRO A 97 -9.21 -7.49 -25.94
CA PRO A 97 -10.31 -6.52 -25.79
C PRO A 97 -11.61 -7.06 -26.42
N ASN A 98 -12.71 -6.73 -25.79
CA ASN A 98 -14.03 -7.18 -26.18
C ASN A 98 -14.85 -6.02 -26.76
#